data_c23c489bbf16eed3c8e36cfd98797dbe
#
_entry.id   c23c489bbf16eed3c8e36cfd98797dbe
#
_cell.length_a   1.000
_cell.length_b   1.000
_cell.length_c   1.000
_cell.angle_alpha   90.00
_cell.angle_beta   90.00
_cell.angle_gamma   90.00
#
_symmetry.space_group_name_H-M   'P 1'
#
loop_
_entity.id
_entity.type
_entity.pdbx_description
1 polymer ?
#
loop_
_entity_poly.entity_id
_entity_poly.type
_entity_poly.pdbx_seq_one_letter_code
_entity_poly.pdbx_strand_id
1 'polypeptide(L)'
;MIKYFLTLFCLISFSISQKYFGGELRTKESYLYGRFEARFKSAQGDGLVSSFFTYQDHLIDGSHIWNEIDFEILGRWNNIVSMNTITPGNSSHLRENYIEDFNPHVDYHDYAFEWTPDYVAWFVNGVEYYRQALPKHNHIATLKHAQKIMMNLWVPVYEDWVGKWVEDIMPRFAYYDHVAYYDYTPGSGNYGSNNDFKLKWKDDFNAFDSDRWEKATHTFSGNRVKFEPQNIVYKDGKMILCLTYNNAFGYKDNIAPKGLYGYRSHNLISLRFSEELDSLSVFNRANYTINNVQINKIALGQDQRTVHLSTNGLTENKTYRVSLSGIKDQFGNTQNNQILIIQNTKPANLPIKINVGGESSGDYLADKFWWYDYDDYGHMNGNHQKVSNINIKNTSFDQIYQSSAERIAVYKVRVTPGIYDITLLFAENHYQPDQRSFDVRIEGKKVINDLDVSKEAGMYTALEKKVNYVSVADGILDIHFDLNLYGQGYSAAGPF
;
A
#
# COMPACT_ATOMS: atom_id res chain seq x y z
N MET A 1 41.39 45.22 -35.87
CA MET A 1 40.88 43.87 -36.29
C MET A 1 40.53 43.09 -35.03
N ILE A 2 39.26 43.15 -34.65
CA ILE A 2 38.75 42.43 -33.45
C ILE A 2 38.14 41.13 -33.98
N LYS A 3 38.72 39.97 -33.61
CA LYS A 3 38.18 38.65 -33.94
C LYS A 3 37.15 38.26 -32.87
N TYR A 4 35.88 38.13 -33.27
CA TYR A 4 34.84 37.52 -32.45
C TYR A 4 34.97 36.01 -32.54
N PHE A 5 35.24 35.36 -31.40
CA PHE A 5 35.08 33.93 -31.22
C PHE A 5 33.62 33.62 -30.89
N LEU A 6 32.91 33.00 -31.82
CA LEU A 6 31.56 32.49 -31.58
C LEU A 6 31.69 31.11 -30.92
N THR A 7 31.48 31.02 -29.62
CA THR A 7 31.43 29.70 -28.92
C THR A 7 30.02 29.15 -29.07
N LEU A 8 29.90 28.12 -29.93
CA LEU A 8 28.66 27.37 -30.12
C LEU A 8 28.45 26.47 -28.89
N PHE A 9 27.56 26.84 -27.96
CA PHE A 9 27.10 26.01 -26.88
C PHE A 9 26.10 25.00 -27.46
N CYS A 10 26.54 23.76 -27.67
CA CYS A 10 25.67 22.63 -27.98
C CYS A 10 24.96 22.19 -26.68
N LEU A 11 23.72 22.66 -26.49
CA LEU A 11 22.84 22.13 -25.43
C LEU A 11 22.46 20.71 -25.82
N ILE A 12 23.17 19.75 -25.28
CA ILE A 12 22.74 18.34 -25.34
C ILE A 12 21.61 18.21 -24.31
N SER A 13 20.37 18.33 -24.75
CA SER A 13 19.20 17.92 -23.98
C SER A 13 19.22 16.40 -23.87
N PHE A 14 19.63 15.88 -22.73
CA PHE A 14 19.35 14.50 -22.38
C PHE A 14 17.85 14.37 -22.18
N SER A 15 17.14 13.92 -23.21
CA SER A 15 15.79 13.37 -23.05
C SER A 15 15.94 12.13 -22.18
N ILE A 16 15.60 12.22 -20.89
CA ILE A 16 15.40 11.02 -20.08
C ILE A 16 14.23 10.30 -20.73
N SER A 17 14.51 9.21 -21.43
CA SER A 17 13.47 8.39 -22.02
C SER A 17 12.58 7.85 -20.91
N GLN A 18 11.26 8.02 -21.04
CA GLN A 18 10.29 7.41 -20.15
C GLN A 18 10.50 5.90 -20.10
N LYS A 19 10.69 5.35 -18.93
CA LYS A 19 11.01 3.92 -18.74
C LYS A 19 9.81 3.07 -18.36
N TYR A 20 8.88 3.64 -17.57
CA TYR A 20 7.77 2.91 -16.94
C TYR A 20 6.46 3.35 -17.56
N PHE A 21 5.61 2.37 -17.85
CA PHE A 21 4.33 2.60 -18.50
C PHE A 21 3.24 1.84 -17.78
N GLY A 22 2.17 2.56 -17.40
CA GLY A 22 0.99 2.01 -16.75
C GLY A 22 -0.23 1.98 -17.66
N GLY A 23 -1.35 1.57 -17.11
CA GLY A 23 -2.67 1.65 -17.74
C GLY A 23 -3.62 2.46 -16.89
N GLU A 24 -4.43 3.33 -17.53
CA GLU A 24 -5.57 3.99 -16.88
C GLU A 24 -6.76 3.98 -17.83
N LEU A 25 -7.90 3.47 -17.33
CA LEU A 25 -9.18 3.49 -18.01
C LEU A 25 -10.14 4.42 -17.27
N ARG A 26 -10.87 5.27 -18.02
CA ARG A 26 -11.83 6.21 -17.46
C ARG A 26 -13.12 6.26 -18.27
N THR A 27 -14.24 6.56 -17.60
CA THR A 27 -15.51 6.80 -18.32
C THR A 27 -15.45 8.10 -19.10
N LYS A 28 -16.16 8.15 -20.25
CA LYS A 28 -16.38 9.40 -20.97
C LYS A 28 -17.40 10.29 -20.28
N GLU A 29 -18.43 9.67 -19.71
CA GLU A 29 -19.43 10.36 -18.91
C GLU A 29 -18.99 10.54 -17.46
N SER A 30 -19.52 11.58 -16.82
CA SER A 30 -19.35 11.86 -15.40
C SER A 30 -20.68 11.64 -14.68
N TYR A 31 -20.62 11.15 -13.45
CA TYR A 31 -21.75 10.77 -12.62
C TYR A 31 -21.77 11.61 -11.35
N LEU A 32 -22.95 12.10 -10.98
CA LEU A 32 -23.18 12.81 -9.72
C LEU A 32 -24.00 11.91 -8.81
N TYR A 33 -23.42 11.55 -7.67
CA TYR A 33 -23.96 10.60 -6.72
C TYR A 33 -24.19 9.20 -7.32
N GLY A 34 -24.37 8.23 -6.47
CA GLY A 34 -24.60 6.84 -6.88
C GLY A 34 -23.84 5.85 -6.03
N ARG A 35 -23.96 4.59 -6.41
CA ARG A 35 -23.11 3.51 -5.92
C ARG A 35 -22.23 3.03 -7.05
N PHE A 36 -20.94 2.94 -6.76
CA PHE A 36 -19.87 2.59 -7.70
C PHE A 36 -19.25 1.29 -7.21
N GLU A 37 -19.18 0.29 -8.05
CA GLU A 37 -18.64 -1.03 -7.70
C GLU A 37 -17.61 -1.48 -8.71
N ALA A 38 -16.53 -2.08 -8.23
CA ALA A 38 -15.56 -2.79 -9.03
C ALA A 38 -15.18 -4.10 -8.35
N ARG A 39 -15.08 -5.17 -9.12
CA ARG A 39 -14.48 -6.41 -8.66
C ARG A 39 -13.11 -6.56 -9.31
N PHE A 40 -12.06 -6.57 -8.48
CA PHE A 40 -10.71 -6.66 -9.01
C PHE A 40 -9.71 -7.34 -8.06
N LYS A 41 -8.62 -7.83 -8.66
CA LYS A 41 -7.41 -8.31 -8.00
C LYS A 41 -6.28 -7.31 -8.30
N SER A 42 -5.70 -6.73 -7.26
CA SER A 42 -4.67 -5.70 -7.38
C SER A 42 -3.28 -6.29 -7.65
N ALA A 43 -2.39 -5.48 -8.20
CA ALA A 43 -0.99 -5.84 -8.40
C ALA A 43 -0.22 -5.84 -7.08
N GLN A 44 0.61 -6.88 -6.85
CA GLN A 44 1.46 -6.97 -5.67
C GLN A 44 2.87 -6.44 -5.94
N GLY A 45 3.43 -5.73 -4.97
CA GLY A 45 4.82 -5.24 -4.95
C GLY A 45 4.95 -3.88 -4.30
N ASP A 46 6.07 -3.62 -3.65
CA ASP A 46 6.38 -2.31 -3.09
C ASP A 46 6.46 -1.27 -4.21
N GLY A 47 6.01 -0.06 -3.92
CA GLY A 47 6.01 1.04 -4.86
C GLY A 47 4.83 1.10 -5.82
N LEU A 48 3.83 0.19 -5.72
CA LEU A 48 2.68 0.10 -6.63
C LEU A 48 1.38 0.53 -5.97
N VAL A 49 0.49 1.11 -6.78
CA VAL A 49 -0.91 1.36 -6.42
C VAL A 49 -1.82 0.89 -7.54
N SER A 50 -2.82 0.08 -7.19
CA SER A 50 -3.96 -0.26 -8.04
C SER A 50 -5.18 0.47 -7.49
N SER A 51 -5.89 1.25 -8.31
CA SER A 51 -6.95 2.12 -7.85
C SER A 51 -8.29 1.85 -8.52
N PHE A 52 -9.36 2.10 -7.77
CA PHE A 52 -10.71 2.30 -8.27
C PHE A 52 -11.28 3.57 -7.63
N PHE A 53 -11.57 4.58 -8.44
CA PHE A 53 -11.88 5.90 -7.92
C PHE A 53 -12.82 6.67 -8.83
N THR A 54 -13.35 7.79 -8.32
CA THR A 54 -14.01 8.79 -9.14
C THR A 54 -13.28 10.12 -9.04
N TYR A 55 -13.22 10.84 -10.15
CA TYR A 55 -12.46 12.09 -10.27
C TYR A 55 -13.18 13.12 -11.14
N GLN A 56 -13.18 14.35 -10.68
CA GLN A 56 -13.74 15.48 -11.42
C GLN A 56 -12.64 16.10 -12.30
N ASP A 57 -12.67 15.82 -13.61
CA ASP A 57 -11.65 16.22 -14.58
C ASP A 57 -12.06 17.38 -15.49
N HIS A 58 -13.25 17.93 -15.33
CA HIS A 58 -13.73 19.06 -16.11
C HIS A 58 -13.58 20.38 -15.37
N LEU A 59 -13.48 21.49 -16.11
CA LEU A 59 -13.40 22.81 -15.53
C LEU A 59 -14.76 23.30 -15.06
N ILE A 60 -14.81 23.88 -13.85
CA ILE A 60 -15.97 24.59 -13.31
C ILE A 60 -15.62 26.09 -13.33
N ASP A 61 -16.38 26.87 -14.07
CA ASP A 61 -16.13 28.31 -14.25
C ASP A 61 -14.67 28.64 -14.61
N GLY A 62 -14.08 27.78 -15.48
CA GLY A 62 -12.70 27.92 -15.93
C GLY A 62 -11.63 27.48 -14.93
N SER A 63 -12.02 26.93 -13.79
CA SER A 63 -11.12 26.43 -12.75
C SER A 63 -11.25 24.94 -12.57
N HIS A 64 -10.14 24.25 -12.29
CA HIS A 64 -10.16 22.87 -11.84
C HIS A 64 -10.46 22.84 -10.34
N ILE A 65 -11.50 22.10 -9.97
CA ILE A 65 -11.90 21.87 -8.58
C ILE A 65 -11.64 20.39 -8.28
N TRP A 66 -10.65 20.10 -7.46
CA TRP A 66 -10.32 18.72 -7.15
C TRP A 66 -11.42 18.11 -6.25
N ASN A 67 -12.19 17.20 -6.83
CA ASN A 67 -13.11 16.30 -6.12
C ASN A 67 -12.79 14.87 -6.54
N GLU A 68 -12.56 13.99 -5.55
CA GLU A 68 -12.15 12.61 -5.76
C GLU A 68 -12.67 11.73 -4.62
N ILE A 69 -13.02 10.49 -4.93
CA ILE A 69 -13.40 9.46 -3.96
C ILE A 69 -12.66 8.19 -4.35
N ASP A 70 -11.84 7.65 -3.43
CA ASP A 70 -10.85 6.63 -3.74
C ASP A 70 -11.01 5.33 -2.98
N PHE A 71 -10.73 4.24 -3.71
CA PHE A 71 -10.05 3.06 -3.21
C PHE A 71 -8.64 3.00 -3.78
N GLU A 72 -7.63 2.92 -2.90
CA GLU A 72 -6.24 2.71 -3.29
C GLU A 72 -5.71 1.46 -2.59
N ILE A 73 -5.27 0.50 -3.40
CA ILE A 73 -4.69 -0.75 -2.93
C ILE A 73 -3.19 -0.68 -3.16
N LEU A 74 -2.45 -0.48 -2.06
CA LEU A 74 -1.00 -0.43 -2.09
C LEU A 74 -0.44 -1.84 -2.23
N GLY A 75 0.40 -2.07 -3.23
CA GLY A 75 0.94 -3.39 -3.54
C GLY A 75 1.77 -4.04 -2.43
N ARG A 76 2.20 -3.26 -1.44
CA ARG A 76 2.97 -3.72 -0.28
C ARG A 76 2.15 -4.37 0.83
N TRP A 77 0.82 -4.13 0.89
CA TRP A 77 -0.02 -4.55 2.00
C TRP A 77 -0.94 -5.70 1.61
N ASN A 78 -0.98 -6.75 2.43
CA ASN A 78 -1.90 -7.87 2.20
C ASN A 78 -3.29 -7.66 2.82
N ASN A 79 -3.44 -6.67 3.71
CA ASN A 79 -4.62 -6.56 4.58
C ASN A 79 -5.00 -5.11 4.89
N ILE A 80 -4.48 -4.14 4.15
CA ILE A 80 -4.81 -2.73 4.30
C ILE A 80 -5.40 -2.20 3.01
N VAL A 81 -6.50 -1.44 3.15
CA VAL A 81 -7.19 -0.74 2.06
C VAL A 81 -7.28 0.73 2.42
N SER A 82 -6.77 1.58 1.55
CA SER A 82 -6.88 3.04 1.69
C SER A 82 -8.19 3.51 1.07
N MET A 83 -8.95 4.29 1.84
CA MET A 83 -10.23 4.91 1.47
C MET A 83 -10.11 6.41 1.70
N ASN A 84 -10.39 7.20 0.68
CA ASN A 84 -10.12 8.64 0.76
C ASN A 84 -11.20 9.46 0.05
N THR A 85 -11.34 10.71 0.46
CA THR A 85 -11.98 11.76 -0.33
C THR A 85 -11.03 12.94 -0.45
N ILE A 86 -10.89 13.50 -1.64
CA ILE A 86 -10.21 14.78 -1.85
C ILE A 86 -11.25 15.82 -2.21
N THR A 87 -11.23 16.92 -1.48
CA THR A 87 -12.22 18.00 -1.57
C THR A 87 -11.57 19.32 -1.94
N PRO A 88 -12.33 20.36 -2.35
CA PRO A 88 -11.80 21.65 -2.74
C PRO A 88 -10.79 22.22 -1.74
N GLY A 89 -9.70 22.79 -2.24
CA GLY A 89 -8.56 23.22 -1.44
C GLY A 89 -7.52 22.11 -1.21
N ASN A 90 -7.61 21.01 -1.97
CA ASN A 90 -6.73 19.83 -1.89
C ASN A 90 -6.75 19.17 -0.50
N SER A 91 -7.92 19.17 0.15
CA SER A 91 -8.09 18.55 1.46
C SER A 91 -8.36 17.06 1.30
N SER A 92 -7.46 16.23 1.76
CA SER A 92 -7.59 14.77 1.80
C SER A 92 -8.15 14.32 3.15
N HIS A 93 -9.01 13.30 3.13
CA HIS A 93 -9.65 12.73 4.30
C HIS A 93 -9.47 11.21 4.29
N LEU A 94 -8.20 10.81 4.31
CA LEU A 94 -7.74 9.43 4.20
C LEU A 94 -8.09 8.61 5.44
N ARG A 95 -8.50 7.37 5.20
CA ARG A 95 -8.49 6.29 6.19
C ARG A 95 -7.83 5.05 5.61
N GLU A 96 -6.88 4.50 6.33
CA GLU A 96 -6.35 3.17 6.09
C GLU A 96 -7.10 2.16 6.98
N ASN A 97 -7.68 1.13 6.35
CA ASN A 97 -8.47 0.12 7.05
C ASN A 97 -7.75 -1.23 6.98
N TYR A 98 -7.48 -1.79 8.14
CA TYR A 98 -7.07 -3.17 8.27
C TYR A 98 -8.28 -4.10 8.10
N ILE A 99 -8.14 -5.11 7.25
CA ILE A 99 -9.17 -6.12 6.99
C ILE A 99 -8.57 -7.50 7.29
N GLU A 100 -9.15 -8.19 8.26
CA GLU A 100 -8.73 -9.53 8.66
C GLU A 100 -9.04 -10.55 7.54
N ASP A 101 -8.21 -11.56 7.39
CA ASP A 101 -8.34 -12.63 6.38
C ASP A 101 -8.53 -12.12 4.93
N PHE A 102 -7.90 -11.00 4.61
CA PHE A 102 -8.00 -10.33 3.34
C PHE A 102 -6.64 -10.28 2.64
N ASN A 103 -6.61 -10.64 1.34
CA ASN A 103 -5.43 -10.41 0.51
C ASN A 103 -5.83 -9.97 -0.91
N PRO A 104 -5.73 -8.67 -1.22
CA PRO A 104 -6.19 -8.09 -2.47
C PRO A 104 -5.36 -8.51 -3.70
N HIS A 105 -4.22 -9.17 -3.48
CA HIS A 105 -3.29 -9.55 -4.53
C HIS A 105 -3.46 -11.01 -4.98
N VAL A 106 -4.10 -11.84 -4.16
CA VAL A 106 -4.27 -13.27 -4.42
C VAL A 106 -5.65 -13.55 -5.01
N ASP A 107 -6.69 -12.92 -4.45
CA ASP A 107 -8.07 -13.12 -4.85
C ASP A 107 -8.73 -11.86 -5.38
N TYR A 108 -9.85 -12.04 -6.10
CA TYR A 108 -10.75 -10.96 -6.49
C TYR A 108 -11.64 -10.56 -5.33
N HIS A 109 -11.69 -9.27 -5.05
CA HIS A 109 -12.57 -8.70 -4.03
C HIS A 109 -13.51 -7.68 -4.65
N ASP A 110 -14.69 -7.53 -4.02
CA ASP A 110 -15.68 -6.54 -4.41
C ASP A 110 -15.42 -5.25 -3.61
N TYR A 111 -15.17 -4.16 -4.30
CA TYR A 111 -14.99 -2.83 -3.73
C TYR A 111 -16.12 -1.95 -4.18
N ALA A 112 -16.80 -1.30 -3.25
CA ALA A 112 -17.87 -0.38 -3.59
C ALA A 112 -17.83 0.85 -2.69
N PHE A 113 -18.18 2.00 -3.26
CA PHE A 113 -18.53 3.16 -2.45
C PHE A 113 -19.87 3.74 -2.87
N GLU A 114 -20.60 4.20 -1.87
CA GLU A 114 -21.83 4.97 -2.02
C GLU A 114 -21.53 6.43 -1.81
N TRP A 115 -21.93 7.25 -2.75
CA TRP A 115 -21.81 8.70 -2.68
C TRP A 115 -23.19 9.32 -2.83
N THR A 116 -23.59 10.06 -1.80
CA THR A 116 -24.88 10.78 -1.70
C THR A 116 -24.63 12.23 -1.28
N PRO A 117 -25.64 13.11 -1.28
CA PRO A 117 -25.49 14.45 -0.71
C PRO A 117 -25.06 14.47 0.76
N ASP A 118 -25.35 13.40 1.52
CA ASP A 118 -25.20 13.37 2.98
C ASP A 118 -24.01 12.53 3.45
N TYR A 119 -23.51 11.59 2.61
CA TYR A 119 -22.41 10.73 3.00
C TYR A 119 -21.64 10.14 1.81
N VAL A 120 -20.41 9.71 2.08
CA VAL A 120 -19.65 8.72 1.32
C VAL A 120 -19.38 7.53 2.24
N ALA A 121 -19.68 6.30 1.77
CA ALA A 121 -19.44 5.08 2.53
C ALA A 121 -18.74 4.05 1.66
N TRP A 122 -17.73 3.34 2.21
CA TRP A 122 -16.92 2.35 1.50
C TRP A 122 -17.22 0.94 2.01
N PHE A 123 -17.29 0.00 1.07
CA PHE A 123 -17.61 -1.40 1.31
C PHE A 123 -16.55 -2.29 0.65
N VAL A 124 -16.12 -3.32 1.37
CA VAL A 124 -15.30 -4.40 0.81
C VAL A 124 -16.03 -5.71 1.03
N ASN A 125 -16.22 -6.50 -0.04
CA ASN A 125 -16.98 -7.75 -0.02
C ASN A 125 -18.38 -7.61 0.63
N GLY A 126 -19.05 -6.47 0.37
CA GLY A 126 -20.38 -6.16 0.88
C GLY A 126 -20.43 -5.65 2.32
N VAL A 127 -19.30 -5.61 3.05
CA VAL A 127 -19.23 -5.09 4.42
C VAL A 127 -18.78 -3.63 4.39
N GLU A 128 -19.51 -2.73 5.10
CA GLU A 128 -19.12 -1.35 5.28
C GLU A 128 -17.95 -1.23 6.26
N TYR A 129 -16.84 -0.66 5.81
CA TYR A 129 -15.63 -0.46 6.63
C TYR A 129 -15.43 0.98 7.05
N TYR A 130 -15.93 1.95 6.26
CA TYR A 130 -15.76 3.35 6.57
C TYR A 130 -16.93 4.19 6.03
N ARG A 131 -17.29 5.24 6.76
CA ARG A 131 -18.31 6.21 6.36
C ARG A 131 -17.92 7.62 6.80
N GLN A 132 -17.94 8.53 5.86
CA GLN A 132 -17.88 9.97 6.09
C GLN A 132 -19.30 10.54 5.89
N ALA A 133 -19.89 11.14 6.92
CA ALA A 133 -21.27 11.62 6.87
C ALA A 133 -21.45 12.96 7.60
N LEU A 134 -22.40 13.75 7.11
CA LEU A 134 -22.85 14.96 7.78
C LEU A 134 -23.55 14.62 9.12
N PRO A 135 -23.49 15.49 10.13
CA PRO A 135 -22.74 16.75 10.16
C PRO A 135 -21.26 16.62 10.59
N LYS A 136 -20.80 15.41 10.98
CA LYS A 136 -19.44 15.19 11.49
C LYS A 136 -18.37 15.51 10.43
N HIS A 137 -18.62 15.15 9.19
CA HIS A 137 -17.71 15.29 8.06
C HIS A 137 -18.22 16.35 7.08
N ASN A 138 -18.15 17.63 7.48
CA ASN A 138 -18.71 18.77 6.73
C ASN A 138 -18.16 18.90 5.31
N HIS A 139 -16.95 18.40 5.03
CA HIS A 139 -16.34 18.41 3.69
C HIS A 139 -17.17 17.62 2.66
N ILE A 140 -17.99 16.64 3.06
CA ILE A 140 -18.86 15.88 2.16
C ILE A 140 -19.80 16.80 1.39
N ALA A 141 -20.31 17.87 1.99
CA ALA A 141 -21.17 18.85 1.31
C ALA A 141 -20.47 19.56 0.13
N THR A 142 -19.15 19.48 0.01
CA THR A 142 -18.38 20.08 -1.09
C THR A 142 -18.18 19.13 -2.28
N LEU A 143 -18.45 17.82 -2.11
CA LEU A 143 -18.45 16.82 -3.17
C LEU A 143 -19.77 16.88 -3.94
N LYS A 144 -19.90 17.87 -4.83
CA LYS A 144 -21.17 18.17 -5.54
C LYS A 144 -21.02 18.31 -7.06
N HIS A 145 -19.88 17.97 -7.59
CA HIS A 145 -19.61 18.00 -9.03
C HIS A 145 -19.48 16.57 -9.56
N ALA A 146 -20.10 16.30 -10.71
CA ALA A 146 -20.07 15.00 -11.34
C ALA A 146 -18.63 14.55 -11.63
N GLN A 147 -18.34 13.28 -11.44
CA GLN A 147 -17.01 12.68 -11.50
C GLN A 147 -16.99 11.50 -12.48
N LYS A 148 -15.90 11.30 -13.19
CA LYS A 148 -15.65 10.11 -13.99
C LYS A 148 -15.27 8.93 -13.10
N ILE A 149 -15.65 7.74 -13.52
CA ILE A 149 -15.16 6.48 -12.92
C ILE A 149 -13.80 6.18 -13.54
N MET A 150 -12.80 5.92 -12.73
CA MET A 150 -11.43 5.67 -13.18
C MET A 150 -10.82 4.46 -12.49
N MET A 151 -9.92 3.79 -13.20
CA MET A 151 -9.10 2.69 -12.70
C MET A 151 -7.71 2.85 -13.26
N ASN A 152 -6.67 2.74 -12.42
CA ASN A 152 -5.30 2.80 -12.86
C ASN A 152 -4.38 1.83 -12.11
N LEU A 153 -3.23 1.57 -12.73
CA LEU A 153 -2.08 0.91 -12.11
C LEU A 153 -0.87 1.82 -12.32
N TRP A 154 -0.32 2.34 -11.22
CA TRP A 154 0.71 3.36 -11.26
C TRP A 154 1.78 3.22 -10.18
N VAL A 155 2.84 4.04 -10.26
CA VAL A 155 4.01 4.01 -9.37
C VAL A 155 4.22 5.42 -8.79
N PRO A 156 3.78 5.70 -7.58
CA PRO A 156 4.12 6.92 -6.86
C PRO A 156 5.63 7.10 -6.65
N VAL A 157 6.09 8.35 -6.61
CA VAL A 157 7.48 8.66 -6.22
C VAL A 157 7.70 8.61 -4.71
N TYR A 158 6.67 8.37 -3.93
CA TYR A 158 6.55 8.53 -2.48
C TYR A 158 6.79 7.22 -1.75
N GLU A 159 8.05 6.82 -1.62
CA GLU A 159 8.45 5.52 -1.08
C GLU A 159 8.10 5.34 0.42
N ASP A 160 7.94 6.42 1.16
CA ASP A 160 7.43 6.42 2.54
C ASP A 160 5.97 5.95 2.62
N TRP A 161 5.17 6.20 1.59
CA TRP A 161 3.78 5.75 1.47
C TRP A 161 3.67 4.34 0.86
N VAL A 162 4.20 4.15 -0.36
CA VAL A 162 3.97 2.93 -1.15
C VAL A 162 5.05 1.87 -1.01
N GLY A 163 6.11 2.13 -0.26
CA GLY A 163 7.27 1.26 -0.15
C GLY A 163 8.33 1.52 -1.22
N LYS A 164 9.49 0.93 -1.01
CA LYS A 164 10.65 1.14 -1.86
C LYS A 164 10.41 0.58 -3.26
N TRP A 165 10.54 1.45 -4.26
CA TRP A 165 10.44 1.04 -5.65
C TRP A 165 11.61 0.14 -6.06
N VAL A 166 11.31 -1.03 -6.65
CA VAL A 166 12.29 -2.00 -7.15
C VAL A 166 11.89 -2.41 -8.57
N GLU A 167 12.70 -2.04 -9.57
CA GLU A 167 12.44 -2.38 -10.99
C GLU A 167 12.36 -3.89 -11.26
N ASP A 168 13.08 -4.70 -10.50
CA ASP A 168 13.17 -6.15 -10.66
C ASP A 168 11.82 -6.88 -10.49
N ILE A 169 10.78 -6.17 -10.01
CA ILE A 169 9.45 -6.77 -9.89
C ILE A 169 8.60 -6.67 -11.16
N MET A 170 9.05 -5.92 -12.18
CA MET A 170 8.28 -5.72 -13.41
C MET A 170 8.37 -6.91 -14.37
N PRO A 171 7.32 -7.16 -15.18
CA PRO A 171 6.04 -6.46 -15.25
C PRO A 171 5.09 -6.78 -14.08
N ARG A 172 4.00 -5.96 -13.92
CA ARG A 172 2.93 -6.21 -12.96
C ARG A 172 1.57 -6.01 -13.61
N PHE A 173 0.57 -6.70 -13.05
CA PHE A 173 -0.77 -6.72 -13.61
C PHE A 173 -1.82 -6.57 -12.51
N ALA A 174 -2.82 -5.71 -12.75
CA ALA A 174 -4.05 -5.66 -11.97
C ALA A 174 -5.21 -6.13 -12.85
N TYR A 175 -6.09 -6.96 -12.29
CA TYR A 175 -7.13 -7.65 -13.06
C TYR A 175 -8.50 -7.19 -12.59
N TYR A 176 -9.27 -6.56 -13.45
CA TYR A 176 -10.63 -6.08 -13.20
C TYR A 176 -11.64 -7.01 -13.87
N ASP A 177 -12.50 -7.62 -13.05
CA ASP A 177 -13.54 -8.54 -13.50
C ASP A 177 -14.74 -7.78 -14.05
N HIS A 178 -15.22 -6.79 -13.31
CA HIS A 178 -16.29 -5.91 -13.75
C HIS A 178 -16.28 -4.58 -13.01
N VAL A 179 -17.03 -3.63 -13.58
CA VAL A 179 -17.42 -2.37 -12.96
C VAL A 179 -18.92 -2.18 -13.12
N ALA A 180 -19.61 -1.70 -12.08
CA ALA A 180 -21.02 -1.37 -12.11
C ALA A 180 -21.29 0.01 -11.53
N TYR A 181 -22.25 0.71 -12.11
CA TYR A 181 -22.75 1.98 -11.61
C TYR A 181 -24.26 1.90 -11.36
N TYR A 182 -24.66 2.40 -10.20
CA TYR A 182 -26.04 2.46 -9.77
C TYR A 182 -26.42 3.92 -9.55
N ASP A 183 -27.49 4.36 -10.19
CA ASP A 183 -28.09 5.70 -9.96
C ASP A 183 -28.57 5.82 -8.50
N TYR A 184 -28.31 6.97 -7.87
CA TYR A 184 -28.87 7.31 -6.56
C TYR A 184 -30.35 7.69 -6.75
N THR A 185 -31.26 6.86 -6.24
CA THR A 185 -32.71 6.97 -6.39
C THR A 185 -33.40 6.78 -5.04
N PRO A 186 -33.25 7.75 -4.11
CA PRO A 186 -33.73 7.61 -2.75
C PRO A 186 -35.26 7.32 -2.71
N GLY A 187 -35.63 6.29 -1.93
CA GLY A 187 -36.98 5.83 -1.77
C GLY A 187 -37.58 5.06 -2.96
N SER A 188 -36.79 4.83 -4.05
CA SER A 188 -37.27 4.13 -5.25
C SER A 188 -36.25 3.17 -5.88
N GLY A 189 -35.12 2.95 -5.20
CA GLY A 189 -34.11 1.97 -5.58
C GLY A 189 -34.46 0.56 -5.10
N ASN A 190 -33.48 -0.34 -5.25
CA ASN A 190 -33.59 -1.75 -4.85
C ASN A 190 -32.28 -2.38 -4.42
N TYR A 191 -31.23 -1.58 -4.21
CA TYR A 191 -29.88 -2.03 -3.88
C TYR A 191 -29.16 -1.04 -2.97
N GLY A 192 -28.07 -1.49 -2.32
CA GLY A 192 -27.25 -0.67 -1.45
C GLY A 192 -27.93 -0.26 -0.15
N SER A 193 -27.37 0.77 0.51
CA SER A 193 -27.92 1.30 1.77
C SER A 193 -29.34 1.82 1.56
N ASN A 194 -30.26 1.44 2.45
CA ASN A 194 -31.69 1.78 2.43
C ASN A 194 -32.44 1.41 1.14
N ASN A 195 -31.84 0.60 0.25
CA ASN A 195 -32.33 0.36 -1.11
C ASN A 195 -32.46 1.65 -1.95
N ASP A 196 -31.58 2.61 -1.75
CA ASP A 196 -31.61 3.91 -2.42
C ASP A 196 -30.89 3.93 -3.77
N PHE A 197 -30.41 2.78 -4.27
CA PHE A 197 -29.64 2.70 -5.52
C PHE A 197 -30.31 1.75 -6.50
N LYS A 198 -30.17 2.05 -7.80
CA LYS A 198 -30.71 1.22 -8.89
C LYS A 198 -29.66 1.04 -9.99
N LEU A 199 -29.40 -0.21 -10.37
CA LEU A 199 -28.42 -0.53 -11.42
C LEU A 199 -28.74 0.26 -12.70
N LYS A 200 -27.75 1.04 -13.13
CA LYS A 200 -27.77 1.75 -14.41
C LYS A 200 -27.10 0.95 -15.50
N TRP A 201 -25.89 0.47 -15.22
CA TRP A 201 -25.12 -0.37 -16.12
C TRP A 201 -24.06 -1.17 -15.35
N LYS A 202 -23.66 -2.28 -15.98
CA LYS A 202 -22.53 -3.10 -15.60
C LYS A 202 -21.70 -3.41 -16.84
N ASP A 203 -20.38 -3.38 -16.73
CA ASP A 203 -19.43 -3.81 -17.75
C ASP A 203 -18.59 -4.97 -17.21
N ASP A 204 -18.71 -6.13 -17.83
CA ASP A 204 -17.97 -7.35 -17.49
C ASP A 204 -16.67 -7.50 -18.32
N PHE A 205 -16.20 -6.44 -18.96
CA PHE A 205 -14.95 -6.34 -19.69
C PHE A 205 -14.67 -7.45 -20.72
N ASN A 206 -15.72 -7.98 -21.33
CA ASN A 206 -15.58 -8.96 -22.41
C ASN A 206 -14.89 -8.39 -23.66
N ALA A 207 -15.00 -7.07 -23.85
CA ALA A 207 -14.34 -6.30 -24.90
C ALA A 207 -14.24 -4.82 -24.50
N PHE A 208 -13.44 -4.04 -25.23
CA PHE A 208 -13.40 -2.60 -25.03
C PHE A 208 -14.67 -1.92 -25.56
N ASP A 209 -15.46 -1.36 -24.67
CA ASP A 209 -16.59 -0.50 -24.99
C ASP A 209 -16.13 0.95 -25.22
N SER A 210 -15.88 1.29 -26.49
CA SER A 210 -15.38 2.62 -26.87
C SER A 210 -16.41 3.73 -26.69
N ASP A 211 -17.70 3.42 -26.49
CA ASP A 211 -18.72 4.43 -26.27
C ASP A 211 -18.74 4.88 -24.80
N ARG A 212 -18.42 3.97 -23.88
CA ARG A 212 -18.35 4.21 -22.44
C ARG A 212 -16.97 4.67 -21.99
N TRP A 213 -15.90 4.07 -22.48
CA TRP A 213 -14.56 4.21 -21.94
C TRP A 213 -13.60 4.95 -22.86
N GLU A 214 -12.64 5.63 -22.25
CA GLU A 214 -11.42 6.12 -22.90
C GLU A 214 -10.17 5.63 -22.20
N LYS A 215 -9.11 5.41 -22.97
CA LYS A 215 -7.79 4.98 -22.49
C LYS A 215 -6.89 6.19 -22.34
N ALA A 216 -6.34 6.42 -21.16
CA ALA A 216 -5.46 7.55 -20.90
C ALA A 216 -4.10 7.44 -21.60
N THR A 217 -3.52 8.60 -21.92
CA THR A 217 -2.20 8.74 -22.60
C THR A 217 -1.29 9.74 -21.90
N HIS A 218 -1.62 10.15 -20.67
CA HIS A 218 -0.91 11.19 -19.91
C HIS A 218 -0.11 10.61 -18.74
N THR A 219 0.53 11.49 -18.01
CA THR A 219 1.06 11.28 -16.65
C THR A 219 0.71 12.50 -15.80
N PHE A 220 0.96 12.43 -14.52
CA PHE A 220 0.77 13.54 -13.59
C PHE A 220 1.97 13.66 -12.63
N SER A 221 2.04 14.79 -11.93
CA SER A 221 3.11 15.04 -10.95
C SER A 221 3.09 13.98 -9.84
N GLY A 222 4.26 13.45 -9.51
CA GLY A 222 4.38 12.40 -8.50
C GLY A 222 4.21 10.97 -9.02
N ASN A 223 3.90 10.79 -10.30
CA ASN A 223 3.78 9.49 -10.94
C ASN A 223 5.03 9.15 -11.77
N ARG A 224 5.65 8.00 -11.53
CA ARG A 224 6.81 7.51 -12.29
C ARG A 224 6.42 6.94 -13.65
N VAL A 225 5.14 6.61 -13.87
CA VAL A 225 4.68 5.99 -15.12
C VAL A 225 3.97 6.98 -16.03
N LYS A 226 4.04 6.74 -17.33
CA LYS A 226 3.16 7.31 -18.33
C LYS A 226 2.10 6.28 -18.67
N PHE A 227 0.84 6.69 -18.76
CA PHE A 227 -0.22 5.79 -19.19
C PHE A 227 -0.19 5.58 -20.70
N GLU A 228 -0.34 4.34 -21.10
CA GLU A 228 -0.35 3.93 -22.51
C GLU A 228 -1.53 3.01 -22.82
N PRO A 229 -2.28 3.26 -23.91
CA PRO A 229 -3.45 2.46 -24.27
C PRO A 229 -3.17 0.97 -24.47
N GLN A 230 -1.95 0.62 -24.86
CA GLN A 230 -1.51 -0.77 -25.06
C GLN A 230 -1.38 -1.53 -23.72
N ASN A 231 -1.28 -0.83 -22.61
CA ASN A 231 -1.24 -1.40 -21.25
C ASN A 231 -2.64 -1.64 -20.65
N ILE A 232 -3.70 -1.48 -21.48
CA ILE A 232 -5.07 -1.84 -21.13
C ILE A 232 -5.51 -2.95 -22.06
N VAL A 233 -5.49 -4.19 -21.54
CA VAL A 233 -5.75 -5.42 -22.30
C VAL A 233 -7.06 -6.03 -21.85
N TYR A 234 -7.84 -6.54 -22.81
CA TYR A 234 -9.07 -7.30 -22.57
C TYR A 234 -8.80 -8.76 -22.92
N LYS A 235 -8.91 -9.63 -21.92
CA LYS A 235 -8.61 -11.05 -22.10
C LYS A 235 -9.38 -11.89 -21.09
N ASP A 236 -9.96 -12.99 -21.54
CA ASP A 236 -10.65 -13.99 -20.71
C ASP A 236 -11.74 -13.36 -19.81
N GLY A 237 -12.52 -12.41 -20.37
CA GLY A 237 -13.58 -11.70 -19.65
C GLY A 237 -13.07 -10.77 -18.54
N LYS A 238 -11.89 -10.19 -18.73
CA LYS A 238 -11.29 -9.25 -17.77
C LYS A 238 -10.60 -8.11 -18.49
N MET A 239 -10.62 -6.93 -17.86
CA MET A 239 -9.70 -5.86 -18.18
C MET A 239 -8.43 -6.02 -17.32
N ILE A 240 -7.28 -6.02 -17.96
CA ILE A 240 -5.97 -6.15 -17.31
C ILE A 240 -5.22 -4.85 -17.50
N LEU A 241 -4.93 -4.17 -16.41
CA LEU A 241 -4.03 -3.03 -16.41
C LEU A 241 -2.61 -3.55 -16.21
N CYS A 242 -1.74 -3.21 -17.17
CA CYS A 242 -0.36 -3.65 -17.19
C CYS A 242 0.57 -2.53 -16.76
N LEU A 243 1.52 -2.84 -15.91
CA LEU A 243 2.67 -2.01 -15.58
C LEU A 243 3.88 -2.62 -16.26
N THR A 244 4.50 -1.89 -17.19
CA THR A 244 5.54 -2.42 -18.07
C THR A 244 6.75 -1.50 -18.14
N TYR A 245 7.85 -2.06 -18.66
CA TYR A 245 9.14 -1.44 -18.72
C TYR A 245 9.70 -1.41 -20.17
N ASN A 246 10.39 -0.35 -20.54
CA ASN A 246 11.10 -0.21 -21.82
C ASN A 246 10.24 -0.57 -23.04
N ASN A 247 9.02 -0.04 -23.15
CA ASN A 247 8.10 -0.26 -24.27
C ASN A 247 7.64 -1.73 -24.49
N ALA A 248 7.81 -2.59 -23.48
CA ALA A 248 7.28 -3.96 -23.51
C ALA A 248 5.78 -3.99 -23.19
N PHE A 249 4.96 -3.25 -23.94
CA PHE A 249 3.54 -3.03 -23.66
C PHE A 249 2.69 -4.29 -23.70
N GLY A 250 1.59 -4.25 -22.93
CA GLY A 250 0.52 -5.25 -22.91
C GLY A 250 0.73 -6.38 -21.91
N TYR A 251 -0.20 -7.34 -21.93
CA TYR A 251 -0.21 -8.49 -21.03
C TYR A 251 0.71 -9.59 -21.52
N LYS A 252 1.97 -9.45 -21.24
CA LYS A 252 3.02 -10.43 -21.53
C LYS A 252 4.18 -10.25 -20.57
N ASP A 253 4.83 -11.35 -20.26
CA ASP A 253 6.07 -11.39 -19.51
C ASP A 253 7.10 -12.24 -20.25
N ASN A 254 8.29 -11.71 -20.42
CA ASN A 254 9.45 -12.39 -21.02
C ASN A 254 10.64 -12.37 -20.06
N ILE A 255 10.41 -12.02 -18.79
CA ILE A 255 11.42 -11.89 -17.74
C ILE A 255 11.28 -13.09 -16.81
N ALA A 256 12.35 -13.80 -16.61
CA ALA A 256 12.34 -14.94 -15.70
C ALA A 256 12.33 -14.49 -14.24
N PRO A 257 11.69 -15.27 -13.34
CA PRO A 257 11.62 -14.92 -11.94
C PRO A 257 13.02 -14.86 -11.32
N LYS A 258 13.25 -13.85 -10.48
CA LYS A 258 14.53 -13.59 -9.82
C LYS A 258 14.38 -13.73 -8.32
N GLY A 259 15.23 -14.49 -7.67
CA GLY A 259 15.34 -14.47 -6.22
C GLY A 259 15.87 -13.13 -5.75
N LEU A 260 15.11 -12.41 -4.93
CA LEU A 260 15.46 -11.09 -4.44
C LEU A 260 16.34 -11.17 -3.19
N TYR A 261 15.91 -11.97 -2.23
CA TYR A 261 16.64 -12.25 -1.00
C TYR A 261 16.16 -13.57 -0.37
N GLY A 262 16.95 -14.06 0.58
CA GLY A 262 16.58 -15.21 1.38
C GLY A 262 16.94 -14.99 2.84
N TYR A 263 16.12 -15.50 3.74
CA TYR A 263 16.38 -15.45 5.18
C TYR A 263 16.01 -16.77 5.85
N ARG A 264 16.49 -16.96 7.05
CA ARG A 264 16.17 -18.14 7.84
C ARG A 264 15.67 -17.81 9.23
N SER A 265 14.74 -18.62 9.70
CA SER A 265 14.33 -18.73 11.10
C SER A 265 14.43 -20.20 11.50
N HIS A 266 15.27 -20.53 12.46
CA HIS A 266 15.55 -21.91 12.87
C HIS A 266 15.89 -22.82 11.66
N ASN A 267 15.11 -23.86 11.41
CA ASN A 267 15.29 -24.81 10.30
C ASN A 267 14.44 -24.48 9.06
N LEU A 268 13.87 -23.29 8.99
CA LEU A 268 13.10 -22.79 7.85
C LEU A 268 13.92 -21.75 7.10
N ILE A 269 14.14 -21.96 5.80
CA ILE A 269 14.68 -20.96 4.89
C ILE A 269 13.52 -20.44 4.03
N SER A 270 13.34 -19.13 4.00
CA SER A 270 12.38 -18.44 3.16
C SER A 270 13.11 -17.68 2.06
N LEU A 271 12.65 -17.85 0.82
CA LEU A 271 13.21 -17.24 -0.39
C LEU A 271 12.17 -16.35 -1.04
N ARG A 272 12.42 -15.07 -1.16
CA ARG A 272 11.54 -14.09 -1.81
C ARG A 272 11.91 -13.94 -3.27
N PHE A 273 10.92 -14.02 -4.15
CA PHE A 273 11.09 -13.84 -5.60
C PHE A 273 10.46 -12.54 -6.09
N SER A 274 10.90 -12.12 -7.27
CA SER A 274 10.44 -10.90 -7.95
C SER A 274 8.95 -10.95 -8.30
N GLU A 275 8.39 -12.13 -8.51
CA GLU A 275 7.06 -12.34 -9.09
C GLU A 275 6.41 -13.66 -8.68
N GLU A 276 5.15 -13.86 -9.10
CA GLU A 276 4.39 -15.08 -8.86
C GLU A 276 5.01 -16.27 -9.61
N LEU A 277 5.15 -17.39 -8.91
CA LEU A 277 5.84 -18.57 -9.39
C LEU A 277 4.87 -19.66 -9.86
N ASP A 278 5.29 -20.44 -10.84
CA ASP A 278 4.62 -21.68 -11.20
C ASP A 278 4.85 -22.75 -10.12
N SER A 279 3.75 -23.21 -9.52
CA SER A 279 3.79 -24.16 -8.40
C SER A 279 4.48 -25.48 -8.73
N LEU A 280 4.34 -25.99 -9.96
CA LEU A 280 4.97 -27.25 -10.39
C LEU A 280 6.49 -27.15 -10.36
N SER A 281 7.03 -26.02 -10.83
CA SER A 281 8.46 -25.77 -10.79
C SER A 281 8.97 -25.52 -9.36
N VAL A 282 8.17 -24.84 -8.52
CA VAL A 282 8.51 -24.59 -7.11
C VAL A 282 8.68 -25.89 -6.33
N PHE A 283 7.78 -26.86 -6.52
CA PHE A 283 7.83 -28.13 -5.76
C PHE A 283 8.88 -29.12 -6.27
N ASN A 284 9.58 -28.80 -7.37
CA ASN A 284 10.70 -29.60 -7.85
C ASN A 284 11.95 -29.34 -6.97
N ARG A 285 12.26 -30.32 -6.10
CA ARG A 285 13.39 -30.22 -5.16
C ARG A 285 14.75 -30.01 -5.86
N ALA A 286 14.93 -30.49 -7.08
CA ALA A 286 16.17 -30.35 -7.84
C ALA A 286 16.50 -28.88 -8.15
N ASN A 287 15.51 -27.99 -8.05
CA ASN A 287 15.68 -26.56 -8.31
C ASN A 287 16.38 -25.80 -7.14
N TYR A 288 16.64 -26.50 -6.03
CA TYR A 288 17.26 -25.91 -4.83
C TYR A 288 18.44 -26.77 -4.37
N THR A 289 19.59 -26.14 -4.19
CA THR A 289 20.78 -26.82 -3.61
C THR A 289 21.34 -26.00 -2.46
N ILE A 290 21.54 -26.64 -1.32
CA ILE A 290 22.17 -26.07 -0.14
C ILE A 290 23.25 -27.07 0.33
N ASN A 291 24.51 -26.65 0.34
CA ASN A 291 25.62 -27.55 0.68
C ASN A 291 25.48 -28.12 2.10
N ASN A 292 25.49 -29.45 2.20
CA ASN A 292 25.41 -30.20 3.46
C ASN A 292 24.10 -29.96 4.26
N VAL A 293 23.02 -29.56 3.58
CA VAL A 293 21.71 -29.34 4.20
C VAL A 293 20.65 -30.13 3.42
N GLN A 294 19.88 -30.92 4.13
CA GLN A 294 18.76 -31.65 3.53
C GLN A 294 17.49 -30.79 3.55
N ILE A 295 16.85 -30.66 2.40
CA ILE A 295 15.53 -30.05 2.28
C ILE A 295 14.49 -31.15 2.50
N ASN A 296 13.63 -31.01 3.51
CA ASN A 296 12.61 -32.02 3.86
C ASN A 296 11.28 -31.73 3.19
N LYS A 297 10.86 -30.45 3.20
CA LYS A 297 9.58 -29.98 2.65
C LYS A 297 9.77 -28.66 1.93
N ILE A 298 9.03 -28.46 0.86
CA ILE A 298 8.90 -27.21 0.13
C ILE A 298 7.45 -26.75 0.24
N ALA A 299 7.23 -25.47 0.53
CA ALA A 299 5.93 -24.86 0.51
C ALA A 299 6.00 -23.53 -0.26
N LEU A 300 4.95 -23.19 -0.98
CA LEU A 300 4.77 -21.89 -1.62
C LEU A 300 3.88 -21.05 -0.69
N GLY A 301 4.28 -19.82 -0.42
CA GLY A 301 3.51 -18.88 0.37
C GLY A 301 2.20 -18.49 -0.32
N GLN A 302 1.25 -17.97 0.43
CA GLN A 302 -0.03 -17.48 -0.12
C GLN A 302 0.16 -16.37 -1.14
N ASP A 303 1.23 -15.58 -1.01
CA ASP A 303 1.63 -14.54 -1.97
C ASP A 303 2.16 -15.09 -3.31
N GLN A 304 2.26 -16.41 -3.46
CA GLN A 304 2.80 -17.12 -4.63
C GLN A 304 4.22 -16.69 -5.04
N ARG A 305 4.93 -15.94 -4.20
CA ARG A 305 6.25 -15.35 -4.44
C ARG A 305 7.30 -15.75 -3.42
N THR A 306 6.86 -16.32 -2.29
CA THR A 306 7.76 -16.76 -1.21
C THR A 306 7.81 -18.29 -1.16
N VAL A 307 9.01 -18.83 -1.28
CA VAL A 307 9.24 -20.28 -1.16
C VAL A 307 9.83 -20.59 0.20
N HIS A 308 9.20 -21.50 0.92
CA HIS A 308 9.65 -21.95 2.23
C HIS A 308 10.28 -23.34 2.13
N LEU A 309 11.55 -23.46 2.51
CA LEU A 309 12.30 -24.70 2.55
C LEU A 309 12.47 -25.15 4.01
N SER A 310 11.73 -26.17 4.44
CA SER A 310 11.97 -26.83 5.73
C SER A 310 13.19 -27.72 5.59
N THR A 311 14.18 -27.56 6.47
CA THR A 311 15.50 -28.20 6.35
C THR A 311 15.90 -28.90 7.63
N ASN A 312 16.94 -29.74 7.54
CA ASN A 312 17.67 -30.27 8.69
C ASN A 312 19.15 -29.91 8.59
N GLY A 313 19.80 -29.74 9.74
CA GLY A 313 21.24 -29.54 9.81
C GLY A 313 21.70 -28.08 9.65
N LEU A 314 20.80 -27.10 9.82
CA LEU A 314 21.22 -25.72 9.94
C LEU A 314 21.85 -25.47 11.32
N THR A 315 23.03 -24.83 11.32
CA THR A 315 23.75 -24.44 12.53
C THR A 315 23.56 -22.96 12.76
N GLU A 316 23.33 -22.54 14.01
CA GLU A 316 23.25 -21.13 14.37
C GLU A 316 24.49 -20.34 13.93
N ASN A 317 24.28 -19.07 13.57
CA ASN A 317 25.31 -18.11 13.16
C ASN A 317 26.14 -18.51 11.94
N LYS A 318 25.79 -19.59 11.24
CA LYS A 318 26.41 -19.97 9.98
C LYS A 318 25.68 -19.33 8.80
N THR A 319 26.41 -18.72 7.89
CA THR A 319 25.86 -18.21 6.62
C THR A 319 25.67 -19.36 5.64
N TYR A 320 24.48 -19.44 5.04
CA TYR A 320 24.12 -20.42 4.01
C TYR A 320 23.97 -19.74 2.66
N ARG A 321 24.14 -20.53 1.63
CA ARG A 321 23.89 -20.16 0.24
C ARG A 321 22.94 -21.16 -0.36
N VAL A 322 21.89 -20.65 -1.01
CA VAL A 322 20.94 -21.47 -1.78
C VAL A 322 21.21 -21.23 -3.25
N SER A 323 21.56 -22.28 -3.97
CA SER A 323 21.62 -22.24 -5.43
C SER A 323 20.25 -22.57 -5.98
N LEU A 324 19.78 -21.73 -6.89
CA LEU A 324 18.45 -21.78 -7.52
C LEU A 324 18.62 -22.01 -9.01
N SER A 325 17.83 -22.89 -9.60
CA SER A 325 17.81 -23.12 -11.06
C SER A 325 16.50 -23.80 -11.47
N GLY A 326 15.92 -23.41 -12.61
CA GLY A 326 14.75 -24.09 -13.18
C GLY A 326 13.41 -23.70 -12.57
N ILE A 327 13.35 -22.68 -11.71
CA ILE A 327 12.09 -22.12 -11.20
C ILE A 327 11.47 -21.29 -12.30
N LYS A 328 10.15 -21.42 -12.49
CA LYS A 328 9.39 -20.73 -13.52
C LYS A 328 8.39 -19.74 -12.90
N ASP A 329 8.04 -18.73 -13.67
CA ASP A 329 6.88 -17.87 -13.44
C ASP A 329 5.60 -18.46 -14.04
N GLN A 330 4.48 -17.71 -13.91
CA GLN A 330 3.18 -18.07 -14.47
C GLN A 330 3.14 -18.02 -16.01
N PHE A 331 4.11 -17.36 -16.67
CA PHE A 331 4.23 -17.26 -18.14
C PHE A 331 5.16 -18.32 -18.72
N GLY A 332 5.83 -19.13 -17.88
CA GLY A 332 6.73 -20.20 -18.27
C GLY A 332 8.18 -19.76 -18.46
N ASN A 333 8.53 -18.50 -18.15
CA ASN A 333 9.92 -18.05 -18.17
C ASN A 333 10.70 -18.77 -17.08
N THR A 334 11.87 -19.29 -17.44
CA THR A 334 12.65 -20.14 -16.53
C THR A 334 13.85 -19.39 -15.99
N GLN A 335 13.97 -19.37 -14.67
CA GLN A 335 15.13 -18.81 -13.98
C GLN A 335 16.40 -19.56 -14.33
N ASN A 336 17.46 -18.82 -14.64
CA ASN A 336 18.81 -19.32 -14.76
C ASN A 336 19.50 -19.47 -13.38
N ASN A 337 20.66 -20.10 -13.36
CA ASN A 337 21.43 -20.29 -12.13
C ASN A 337 21.64 -19.00 -11.35
N GLN A 338 21.17 -18.97 -10.10
CA GLN A 338 21.34 -17.87 -9.17
C GLN A 338 21.76 -18.41 -7.79
N ILE A 339 22.52 -17.63 -7.06
CA ILE A 339 22.88 -17.95 -5.67
C ILE A 339 22.38 -16.83 -4.77
N LEU A 340 21.56 -17.19 -3.78
CA LEU A 340 21.14 -16.30 -2.70
C LEU A 340 21.94 -16.57 -1.43
N ILE A 341 22.42 -15.49 -0.83
CA ILE A 341 22.99 -15.53 0.53
C ILE A 341 21.85 -15.41 1.52
N ILE A 342 21.76 -16.36 2.44
CA ILE A 342 20.65 -16.43 3.40
C ILE A 342 21.00 -15.60 4.63
N GLN A 343 20.16 -14.61 4.90
CA GLN A 343 20.25 -13.75 6.07
C GLN A 343 19.80 -14.51 7.32
N ASN A 344 20.51 -14.34 8.43
CA ASN A 344 20.06 -14.88 9.72
C ASN A 344 19.10 -13.87 10.37
N THR A 345 17.89 -14.30 10.66
CA THR A 345 17.00 -13.49 11.49
C THR A 345 17.39 -13.68 12.97
N LYS A 346 17.31 -12.59 13.72
CA LYS A 346 17.50 -12.64 15.17
C LYS A 346 16.32 -11.93 15.84
N PRO A 347 15.70 -12.55 16.85
CA PRO A 347 14.77 -11.82 17.70
C PRO A 347 15.45 -10.62 18.34
N ALA A 348 14.70 -9.56 18.59
CA ALA A 348 15.16 -8.41 19.35
C ALA A 348 15.54 -8.83 20.77
N ASN A 349 16.57 -8.20 21.33
CA ASN A 349 16.93 -8.38 22.73
C ASN A 349 15.85 -7.73 23.61
N LEU A 350 15.25 -8.50 24.50
CA LEU A 350 14.19 -8.04 25.39
C LEU A 350 14.73 -7.72 26.80
N PRO A 351 14.18 -6.73 27.51
CA PRO A 351 13.16 -5.78 27.01
C PRO A 351 13.75 -4.84 25.97
N ILE A 352 13.00 -4.59 24.88
CA ILE A 352 13.36 -3.61 23.86
C ILE A 352 12.63 -2.29 24.13
N LYS A 353 13.33 -1.17 23.99
CA LYS A 353 12.79 0.19 24.06
C LYS A 353 13.19 0.94 22.80
N ILE A 354 12.26 1.57 22.12
CA ILE A 354 12.49 2.23 20.85
C ILE A 354 11.98 3.67 20.92
N ASN A 355 12.81 4.62 20.52
CA ASN A 355 12.47 6.02 20.36
C ASN A 355 11.87 6.23 18.96
N VAL A 356 10.57 5.94 18.82
CA VAL A 356 9.88 5.96 17.53
C VAL A 356 9.93 7.35 16.91
N GLY A 357 10.41 7.43 15.64
CA GLY A 357 10.67 8.67 14.92
C GLY A 357 11.94 9.42 15.37
N GLY A 358 12.74 8.88 16.29
CA GLY A 358 13.91 9.53 16.87
C GLY A 358 15.18 8.71 16.85
N GLU A 359 16.27 9.40 17.20
CA GLU A 359 17.58 8.80 17.41
C GLU A 359 17.64 8.07 18.77
N SER A 360 18.69 7.26 18.96
CA SER A 360 18.90 6.60 20.26
C SER A 360 19.05 7.61 21.39
N SER A 361 18.42 7.33 22.54
CA SER A 361 18.46 8.18 23.71
C SER A 361 18.31 7.36 24.99
N GLY A 362 19.32 7.39 25.87
CA GLY A 362 19.39 6.54 27.07
C GLY A 362 19.32 5.07 26.67
N ASP A 363 18.38 4.32 27.25
CA ASP A 363 18.16 2.90 26.94
C ASP A 363 17.30 2.67 25.67
N TYR A 364 16.84 3.74 25.01
CA TYR A 364 16.00 3.65 23.83
C TYR A 364 16.84 3.58 22.56
N LEU A 365 16.55 2.62 21.72
CA LEU A 365 17.15 2.47 20.39
C LEU A 365 16.60 3.53 19.43
N ALA A 366 17.39 3.90 18.43
CA ALA A 366 16.92 4.70 17.32
C ALA A 366 15.83 3.96 16.53
N ASP A 367 14.87 4.71 15.99
CA ASP A 367 13.90 4.15 15.07
C ASP A 367 14.48 3.83 13.69
N LYS A 368 13.81 2.96 12.95
CA LYS A 368 14.17 2.61 11.58
C LYS A 368 12.98 2.05 10.81
N PHE A 369 13.11 2.01 9.49
CA PHE A 369 12.14 1.34 8.62
C PHE A 369 12.32 -0.19 8.66
N TRP A 370 11.20 -0.91 8.56
CA TRP A 370 11.16 -2.32 8.25
C TRP A 370 11.14 -2.49 6.73
N TRP A 371 12.31 -2.77 6.14
CA TRP A 371 12.46 -2.92 4.69
C TRP A 371 12.39 -4.36 4.21
N TYR A 372 12.85 -5.29 5.04
CA TYR A 372 13.00 -6.68 4.66
C TYR A 372 12.44 -7.62 5.72
N ASP A 373 11.94 -8.77 5.28
CA ASP A 373 11.42 -9.81 6.17
C ASP A 373 12.49 -10.42 7.12
N TYR A 374 13.72 -9.95 7.12
CA TYR A 374 14.75 -10.33 8.07
C TYR A 374 15.15 -9.21 9.06
N ASP A 375 14.50 -8.06 8.99
CA ASP A 375 14.72 -6.98 9.97
C ASP A 375 14.27 -7.42 11.38
N ASP A 376 14.89 -6.84 12.42
CA ASP A 376 14.60 -7.19 13.81
C ASP A 376 13.52 -6.32 14.45
N TYR A 377 13.40 -5.03 14.06
CA TYR A 377 12.29 -4.12 14.39
C TYR A 377 12.22 -3.00 13.35
N GLY A 378 11.12 -2.26 13.35
CA GLY A 378 10.96 -1.08 12.52
C GLY A 378 9.50 -0.84 12.12
N HIS A 379 9.27 0.29 11.50
CA HIS A 379 7.94 0.65 10.99
C HIS A 379 7.88 0.61 9.46
N MET A 380 6.67 0.44 8.95
CA MET A 380 6.36 0.57 7.54
C MET A 380 5.45 1.78 7.36
N ASN A 381 5.72 2.58 6.33
CA ASN A 381 5.15 3.90 6.11
C ASN A 381 5.54 4.91 7.21
N GLY A 382 5.15 6.15 7.01
CA GLY A 382 5.26 7.21 8.00
C GLY A 382 6.45 8.13 7.80
N ASN A 383 6.34 9.27 8.44
CA ASN A 383 7.32 10.36 8.45
C ASN A 383 7.80 10.59 9.87
N HIS A 384 9.08 10.80 10.05
CA HIS A 384 9.63 11.21 11.34
C HIS A 384 9.37 12.70 11.57
N GLN A 385 8.82 13.01 12.74
CA GLN A 385 8.59 14.37 13.22
C GLN A 385 9.39 14.63 14.49
N LYS A 386 9.86 15.86 14.64
CA LYS A 386 10.59 16.26 15.84
C LYS A 386 10.23 17.67 16.24
N VAL A 387 9.97 17.87 17.52
CA VAL A 387 9.90 19.17 18.17
C VAL A 387 11.13 19.36 19.06
N SER A 388 11.61 20.59 19.18
CA SER A 388 12.81 20.90 19.96
C SER A 388 12.47 21.95 21.03
N ASN A 389 13.14 21.87 22.17
CA ASN A 389 13.02 22.86 23.25
C ASN A 389 11.60 22.99 23.84
N ILE A 390 10.82 21.92 23.81
CA ILE A 390 9.48 21.87 24.38
C ILE A 390 9.52 20.95 25.58
N ASN A 391 9.03 21.44 26.71
CA ASN A 391 8.84 20.64 27.91
C ASN A 391 7.60 19.76 27.74
N ILE A 392 7.77 18.46 27.90
CA ILE A 392 6.68 17.48 27.85
C ILE A 392 6.20 17.22 29.29
N LYS A 393 4.94 17.49 29.54
CA LYS A 393 4.34 17.24 30.86
C LYS A 393 4.24 15.74 31.16
N ASN A 394 4.14 15.38 32.43
CA ASN A 394 3.97 14.01 32.91
C ASN A 394 5.11 13.04 32.55
N THR A 395 6.30 13.56 32.29
CA THR A 395 7.51 12.75 32.08
C THR A 395 8.73 13.47 32.69
N SER A 396 9.76 12.70 33.02
CA SER A 396 11.10 13.19 33.30
C SER A 396 12.06 12.99 32.13
N PHE A 397 11.58 12.51 31.00
CA PHE A 397 12.39 12.15 29.83
C PHE A 397 11.77 12.69 28.52
N ASP A 398 11.79 14.00 28.39
CA ASP A 398 11.18 14.74 27.27
C ASP A 398 11.60 14.23 25.91
N GLN A 399 12.88 13.85 25.75
CA GLN A 399 13.46 13.49 24.46
C GLN A 399 12.72 12.37 23.73
N ILE A 400 12.15 11.41 24.48
CA ILE A 400 11.40 10.28 23.90
C ILE A 400 10.07 10.74 23.30
N TYR A 401 9.46 11.79 23.87
CA TYR A 401 8.18 12.31 23.46
C TYR A 401 8.28 13.51 22.51
N GLN A 402 9.50 14.04 22.28
CA GLN A 402 9.76 15.12 21.34
C GLN A 402 9.94 14.63 19.91
N SER A 403 10.10 13.32 19.70
CA SER A 403 10.12 12.67 18.40
C SER A 403 8.91 11.74 18.24
N SER A 404 8.44 11.59 17.04
CA SER A 404 7.36 10.67 16.69
C SER A 404 7.49 10.23 15.24
N ALA A 405 6.97 9.07 14.92
CA ALA A 405 6.69 8.71 13.54
C ALA A 405 5.19 8.82 13.31
N GLU A 406 4.80 9.60 12.31
CA GLU A 406 3.41 9.85 11.94
C GLU A 406 3.03 9.03 10.71
N ARG A 407 1.75 8.66 10.60
CA ARG A 407 1.21 7.85 9.48
C ARG A 407 1.89 6.49 9.32
N ILE A 408 2.31 5.90 10.42
CA ILE A 408 2.77 4.51 10.41
C ILE A 408 1.57 3.60 10.17
N ALA A 409 1.65 2.69 9.20
CA ALA A 409 0.63 1.68 9.00
C ALA A 409 0.83 0.51 9.99
N VAL A 410 2.07 0.06 10.15
CA VAL A 410 2.42 -0.99 11.11
C VAL A 410 3.80 -0.79 11.69
N TYR A 411 3.97 -1.08 12.96
CA TYR A 411 5.26 -1.27 13.62
C TYR A 411 5.48 -2.76 13.86
N LYS A 412 6.66 -3.26 13.49
CA LYS A 412 7.01 -4.68 13.62
C LYS A 412 8.19 -4.87 14.56
N VAL A 413 8.12 -5.92 15.37
CA VAL A 413 9.26 -6.33 16.21
C VAL A 413 9.40 -7.85 16.12
N ARG A 414 10.57 -8.32 15.70
CA ARG A 414 10.88 -9.75 15.69
C ARG A 414 11.15 -10.24 17.10
N VAL A 415 10.38 -11.21 17.54
CA VAL A 415 10.46 -11.81 18.87
C VAL A 415 10.48 -13.33 18.78
N THR A 416 10.80 -14.03 19.85
CA THR A 416 10.48 -15.46 19.93
C THR A 416 8.97 -15.65 20.13
N PRO A 417 8.33 -16.69 19.56
CA PRO A 417 6.92 -16.96 19.88
C PRO A 417 6.69 -17.02 21.40
N GLY A 418 5.67 -16.29 21.88
CA GLY A 418 5.46 -16.15 23.33
C GLY A 418 4.36 -15.16 23.68
N ILE A 419 4.30 -14.79 24.98
CA ILE A 419 3.36 -13.81 25.53
C ILE A 419 4.15 -12.58 25.99
N TYR A 420 3.68 -11.39 25.61
CA TYR A 420 4.36 -10.12 25.83
C TYR A 420 3.48 -9.06 26.44
N ASP A 421 4.07 -8.21 27.25
CA ASP A 421 3.48 -6.95 27.70
C ASP A 421 4.06 -5.82 26.87
N ILE A 422 3.19 -4.97 26.33
CA ILE A 422 3.52 -3.89 25.41
C ILE A 422 3.14 -2.56 26.06
N THR A 423 4.07 -1.61 26.05
CA THR A 423 3.82 -0.23 26.47
C THR A 423 3.98 0.69 25.26
N LEU A 424 2.92 1.40 24.92
CA LEU A 424 2.89 2.41 23.87
C LEU A 424 2.99 3.79 24.50
N LEU A 425 3.94 4.60 24.01
CA LEU A 425 4.20 5.95 24.51
C LEU A 425 3.79 6.97 23.46
N PHE A 426 2.92 7.92 23.84
CA PHE A 426 2.38 8.95 22.95
C PHE A 426 2.58 10.35 23.54
N ALA A 427 2.77 11.33 22.66
CA ALA A 427 2.55 12.74 22.94
C ALA A 427 2.05 13.43 21.68
N GLU A 428 1.05 14.29 21.80
CA GLU A 428 0.61 15.10 20.68
C GLU A 428 1.32 16.44 20.67
N ASN A 429 2.11 16.67 19.62
CA ASN A 429 2.95 17.85 19.49
C ASN A 429 2.50 18.81 18.37
N HIS A 430 1.50 18.42 17.55
CA HIS A 430 1.14 19.14 16.32
C HIS A 430 -0.35 19.43 16.20
N TYR A 431 -1.24 18.51 16.63
CA TYR A 431 -2.68 18.56 16.36
C TYR A 431 -3.49 18.89 17.62
N GLN A 432 -4.45 19.81 17.46
CA GLN A 432 -5.42 20.12 18.51
C GLN A 432 -6.43 18.97 18.68
N PRO A 433 -7.18 18.94 19.81
CA PRO A 433 -8.27 17.99 20.00
C PRO A 433 -9.24 17.95 18.79
N ASP A 434 -9.74 16.76 18.49
CA ASP A 434 -10.68 16.49 17.39
C ASP A 434 -10.08 16.69 15.97
N GLN A 435 -8.76 16.84 15.82
CA GLN A 435 -8.10 16.93 14.52
C GLN A 435 -7.48 15.61 14.06
N ARG A 436 -7.07 14.74 14.98
CA ARG A 436 -6.47 13.44 14.67
C ARG A 436 -6.88 12.40 15.69
N SER A 437 -7.34 11.25 15.22
CA SER A 437 -7.50 10.06 16.05
C SER A 437 -7.07 8.80 15.28
N PHE A 438 -6.84 7.72 16.01
CA PHE A 438 -6.48 6.44 15.41
C PHE A 438 -6.89 5.26 16.29
N ASP A 439 -7.16 4.12 15.65
CA ASP A 439 -7.27 2.84 16.32
C ASP A 439 -5.90 2.17 16.41
N VAL A 440 -5.67 1.35 17.43
CA VAL A 440 -4.49 0.49 17.51
C VAL A 440 -4.92 -0.97 17.54
N ARG A 441 -4.33 -1.76 16.64
CA ARG A 441 -4.45 -3.23 16.66
C ARG A 441 -3.10 -3.84 16.96
N ILE A 442 -3.11 -4.88 17.78
CA ILE A 442 -1.92 -5.69 18.05
C ILE A 442 -2.28 -7.14 17.74
N GLU A 443 -1.48 -7.81 16.89
CA GLU A 443 -1.77 -9.16 16.41
C GLU A 443 -3.20 -9.26 15.82
N GLY A 444 -3.58 -8.30 14.97
CA GLY A 444 -4.91 -8.19 14.36
C GLY A 444 -6.04 -7.73 15.29
N LYS A 445 -5.88 -7.85 16.61
CA LYS A 445 -6.92 -7.51 17.58
C LYS A 445 -6.91 -6.03 17.92
N LYS A 446 -8.05 -5.33 17.76
CA LYS A 446 -8.22 -3.94 18.19
C LYS A 446 -8.10 -3.83 19.71
N VAL A 447 -7.10 -3.09 20.19
CA VAL A 447 -6.80 -2.90 21.63
C VAL A 447 -7.05 -1.48 22.11
N ILE A 448 -7.00 -0.50 21.19
CA ILE A 448 -7.33 0.90 21.47
C ILE A 448 -8.25 1.36 20.34
N ASN A 449 -9.32 2.07 20.71
CA ASN A 449 -10.32 2.56 19.77
C ASN A 449 -10.36 4.08 19.81
N ASP A 450 -10.29 4.73 18.65
CA ASP A 450 -10.47 6.16 18.38
C ASP A 450 -9.66 7.06 19.36
N LEU A 451 -8.38 6.76 19.52
CA LEU A 451 -7.48 7.51 20.41
C LEU A 451 -7.15 8.87 19.80
N ASP A 452 -7.65 9.94 20.40
CA ASP A 452 -7.19 11.30 20.22
C ASP A 452 -6.28 11.67 21.40
N VAL A 453 -4.97 11.67 21.16
CA VAL A 453 -3.95 11.88 22.21
C VAL A 453 -4.07 13.27 22.83
N SER A 454 -4.31 14.31 22.02
CA SER A 454 -4.46 15.70 22.51
C SER A 454 -5.73 15.90 23.32
N LYS A 455 -6.81 15.20 22.97
CA LYS A 455 -8.08 15.26 23.69
C LYS A 455 -7.99 14.54 25.04
N GLU A 456 -7.28 13.41 25.08
CA GLU A 456 -7.15 12.61 26.31
C GLU A 456 -6.13 13.20 27.29
N ALA A 457 -4.95 13.59 26.81
CA ALA A 457 -3.84 14.01 27.68
C ALA A 457 -3.53 15.51 27.62
N GLY A 458 -3.94 16.17 26.54
CA GLY A 458 -3.54 17.53 26.22
C GLY A 458 -2.27 17.60 25.36
N MET A 459 -2.07 18.74 24.72
CA MET A 459 -0.86 19.02 23.94
C MET A 459 0.40 18.95 24.82
N TYR A 460 1.49 18.44 24.24
CA TYR A 460 2.81 18.36 24.89
C TYR A 460 2.76 17.61 26.23
N THR A 461 1.98 16.54 26.30
CA THR A 461 1.78 15.76 27.51
C THR A 461 1.99 14.28 27.21
N ALA A 462 2.83 13.62 28.00
CA ALA A 462 3.08 12.19 27.87
C ALA A 462 1.84 11.38 28.24
N LEU A 463 1.50 10.44 27.39
CA LEU A 463 0.42 9.47 27.56
C LEU A 463 0.98 8.07 27.39
N GLU A 464 0.74 7.20 28.38
CA GLU A 464 1.16 5.80 28.35
C GLU A 464 -0.07 4.89 28.22
N LYS A 465 0.00 3.91 27.30
CA LYS A 465 -0.99 2.85 27.16
C LYS A 465 -0.32 1.49 27.28
N LYS A 466 -0.85 0.64 28.16
CA LYS A 466 -0.35 -0.74 28.38
C LYS A 466 -1.31 -1.75 27.84
N VAL A 467 -0.76 -2.73 27.12
CA VAL A 467 -1.48 -3.91 26.64
C VAL A 467 -0.72 -5.14 27.12
N ASN A 468 -1.33 -5.90 28.00
CA ASN A 468 -0.70 -7.07 28.60
C ASN A 468 -1.16 -8.36 27.95
N TYR A 469 -0.34 -9.40 28.07
CA TYR A 469 -0.65 -10.77 27.64
C TYR A 469 -0.90 -10.89 26.12
N VAL A 470 -0.15 -10.16 25.32
CA VAL A 470 -0.20 -10.27 23.84
C VAL A 470 0.48 -11.57 23.41
N SER A 471 -0.25 -12.45 22.74
CA SER A 471 0.29 -13.72 22.22
C SER A 471 0.82 -13.52 20.81
N VAL A 472 2.12 -13.71 20.61
CA VAL A 472 2.78 -13.69 19.30
C VAL A 472 3.13 -15.12 18.92
N ALA A 473 2.55 -15.61 17.82
CA ALA A 473 2.68 -17.01 17.42
C ALA A 473 3.71 -17.23 16.28
N ASP A 474 3.83 -16.28 15.37
CA ASP A 474 4.69 -16.39 14.17
C ASP A 474 6.11 -15.83 14.35
N GLY A 475 6.36 -15.17 15.50
CA GLY A 475 7.65 -14.58 15.84
C GLY A 475 7.84 -13.15 15.35
N ILE A 476 6.77 -12.49 14.91
CA ILE A 476 6.76 -11.05 14.57
C ILE A 476 5.59 -10.41 15.30
N LEU A 477 5.88 -9.54 16.25
CA LEU A 477 4.87 -8.69 16.87
C LEU A 477 4.47 -7.59 15.89
N ASP A 478 3.20 -7.53 15.51
CA ASP A 478 2.62 -6.54 14.61
C ASP A 478 1.72 -5.56 15.38
N ILE A 479 2.02 -4.26 15.26
CA ILE A 479 1.24 -3.17 15.86
C ILE A 479 0.74 -2.27 14.71
N HIS A 480 -0.54 -2.33 14.39
CA HIS A 480 -1.18 -1.54 13.33
C HIS A 480 -1.83 -0.29 13.90
N PHE A 481 -1.79 0.78 13.10
CA PHE A 481 -2.39 2.08 13.41
C PHE A 481 -3.38 2.44 12.30
N ASP A 482 -4.68 2.32 12.57
CA ASP A 482 -5.74 2.72 11.62
C ASP A 482 -6.01 4.21 11.82
N LEU A 483 -5.41 5.05 10.98
CA LEU A 483 -5.41 6.51 11.12
C LEU A 483 -6.71 7.15 10.60
N ASN A 484 -7.26 8.09 11.39
CA ASN A 484 -8.29 9.03 10.98
C ASN A 484 -7.71 10.44 10.95
N LEU A 485 -7.62 11.05 9.77
CA LEU A 485 -7.27 12.47 9.61
C LEU A 485 -8.49 13.27 9.19
N TYR A 486 -8.77 14.35 9.90
CA TYR A 486 -9.90 15.22 9.64
C TYR A 486 -9.41 16.59 9.13
N GLY A 487 -9.81 16.97 7.89
CA GLY A 487 -9.75 18.33 7.40
C GLY A 487 -8.36 18.97 7.23
N GLN A 488 -7.33 18.18 6.99
CA GLN A 488 -6.00 18.73 6.70
C GLN A 488 -5.88 19.06 5.21
N GLY A 489 -5.59 20.33 4.91
CA GLY A 489 -5.23 20.75 3.55
C GLY A 489 -3.84 20.22 3.18
N TYR A 490 -3.73 19.55 2.05
CA TYR A 490 -2.45 19.20 1.46
C TYR A 490 -2.07 20.26 0.41
N SER A 491 -0.86 20.81 0.50
CA SER A 491 -0.33 21.61 -0.61
C SER A 491 -0.09 20.67 -1.80
N ALA A 492 -0.40 21.14 -3.01
CA ALA A 492 -0.23 20.40 -4.26
C ALA A 492 1.21 19.92 -4.55
N ALA A 493 2.14 20.16 -3.65
CA ALA A 493 3.56 19.80 -3.73
C ALA A 493 3.99 18.72 -2.73
N GLY A 494 3.06 18.20 -1.90
CA GLY A 494 3.38 17.18 -0.92
C GLY A 494 2.43 15.99 -1.02
N PRO A 495 2.94 14.80 -1.20
CA PRO A 495 2.15 13.60 -1.08
C PRO A 495 1.88 13.29 0.38
N PHE A 496 0.87 12.59 0.54
CA PHE A 496 0.25 12.04 1.73
C PHE A 496 1.20 11.28 2.63
#